data_9481c8bb698c5c647a4b35df1d85e10c
#
_entry.id   9481c8bb698c5c647a4b35df1d85e10c
#
_cell.length_a   1.000
_cell.length_b   1.000
_cell.length_c   1.000
_cell.angle_alpha   90.00
_cell.angle_beta   90.00
_cell.angle_gamma   90.00
#
_symmetry.space_group_name_H-M   'P 1'
#
loop_
_entity.id
_entity.type
_entity.pdbx_description
1 polymer ?
#
loop_
_entity_poly.entity_id
_entity_poly.type
_entity_poly.pdbx_seq_one_letter_code
_entity_poly.pdbx_strand_id
1 'polypeptide(L)'
;MLILFDHGAPRGLARALPGHTIVTAKARGWDRLNNGDLLNAAEVATVDLLLTTDQKIRYQQNLTGRKIAIVVLAGTTKWSRVRLHHERIAAVVNAAIPGSYAEVAIPFD
;
A
#
# COMPACT_ATOMS: atom_id res chain seq x y z
N MET A 1 -11.89 4.95 1.93
CA MET A 1 -11.49 3.65 1.36
C MET A 1 -11.03 2.71 2.45
N LEU A 2 -11.13 1.43 2.21
CA LEU A 2 -10.49 0.40 3.03
C LEU A 2 -9.08 0.16 2.48
N ILE A 3 -8.07 0.48 3.29
CA ILE A 3 -6.66 0.44 2.88
C ILE A 3 -5.94 -0.65 3.66
N LEU A 4 -5.26 -1.54 2.95
CA LEU A 4 -4.43 -2.59 3.53
C LEU A 4 -2.97 -2.13 3.55
N PHE A 5 -2.36 -2.11 4.73
CA PHE A 5 -0.92 -1.91 4.88
C PHE A 5 -0.23 -3.28 4.85
N ASP A 6 0.65 -3.46 3.89
CA ASP A 6 1.50 -4.63 3.82
C ASP A 6 2.56 -4.60 4.93
N HIS A 7 3.24 -5.72 5.13
CA HIS A 7 4.17 -5.92 6.25
C HIS A 7 5.22 -4.82 6.40
N GLY A 8 5.78 -4.33 5.30
CA GLY A 8 6.81 -3.28 5.32
C GLY A 8 6.28 -1.85 5.41
N ALA A 9 4.97 -1.64 5.30
CA ALA A 9 4.42 -0.28 5.30
C ALA A 9 4.46 0.32 6.72
N PRO A 10 5.02 1.54 6.87
CA PRO A 10 5.09 2.17 8.20
C PRO A 10 3.71 2.49 8.75
N ARG A 11 3.41 1.98 9.95
CA ARG A 11 2.10 2.19 10.59
C ARG A 11 1.79 3.65 10.88
N GLY A 12 2.82 4.46 11.09
CA GLY A 12 2.65 5.90 11.33
C GLY A 12 1.91 6.63 10.22
N LEU A 13 1.93 6.09 8.99
CA LEU A 13 1.20 6.69 7.88
C LEU A 13 -0.31 6.67 8.07
N ALA A 14 -0.87 5.82 8.94
CA ALA A 14 -2.31 5.80 9.18
C ALA A 14 -2.82 7.16 9.64
N ARG A 15 -2.02 7.92 10.39
CA ARG A 15 -2.37 9.27 10.87
C ARG A 15 -2.48 10.28 9.73
N ALA A 16 -1.80 10.04 8.63
CA ALA A 16 -1.83 10.93 7.46
C ALA A 16 -2.98 10.61 6.51
N LEU A 17 -3.78 9.61 6.82
CA LEU A 17 -4.87 9.11 5.97
C LEU A 17 -6.22 9.18 6.71
N PRO A 18 -6.62 10.36 7.23
CA PRO A 18 -7.91 10.49 7.90
C PRO A 18 -9.05 10.23 6.91
N GLY A 19 -10.15 9.70 7.43
CA GLY A 19 -11.30 9.36 6.60
C GLY A 19 -11.21 8.00 5.92
N HIS A 20 -10.10 7.30 6.05
CA HIS A 20 -9.90 5.95 5.53
C HIS A 20 -9.87 4.94 6.67
N THR A 21 -10.28 3.71 6.37
CA THR A 21 -10.15 2.58 7.32
C THR A 21 -8.86 1.84 6.98
N ILE A 22 -7.95 1.75 7.95
CA ILE A 22 -6.66 1.10 7.78
C ILE A 22 -6.68 -0.27 8.45
N VAL A 23 -6.31 -1.29 7.69
CA VAL A 23 -6.07 -2.64 8.22
C VAL A 23 -4.66 -3.06 7.87
N THR A 24 -4.06 -3.93 8.68
CA THR A 24 -2.72 -4.43 8.41
C THR A 24 -2.78 -5.90 8.02
N ALA A 25 -1.85 -6.32 7.18
CA ALA A 25 -1.73 -7.72 6.79
C ALA A 25 -1.53 -8.62 8.01
N LYS A 26 -0.73 -8.15 8.98
CA LYS A 26 -0.49 -8.90 10.21
C LYS A 26 -1.78 -9.10 11.02
N ALA A 27 -2.58 -8.06 11.19
CA ALA A 27 -3.83 -8.13 11.94
C ALA A 27 -4.84 -9.07 11.28
N ARG A 28 -4.78 -9.21 9.96
CA ARG A 28 -5.64 -10.11 9.19
C ARG A 28 -5.09 -11.53 9.10
N GLY A 29 -3.88 -11.79 9.60
CA GLY A 29 -3.22 -13.10 9.46
C GLY A 29 -2.66 -13.34 8.08
N TRP A 30 -2.42 -12.30 7.29
CA TRP A 30 -1.95 -12.37 5.91
C TRP A 30 -0.48 -12.04 5.74
N ASP A 31 0.24 -11.82 6.82
CA ASP A 31 1.64 -11.37 6.82
C ASP A 31 2.61 -12.39 6.22
N ARG A 32 2.21 -13.64 6.09
CA ARG A 32 3.02 -14.70 5.47
C ARG A 32 2.58 -15.08 4.07
N LEU A 33 1.53 -14.44 3.54
CA LEU A 33 1.08 -14.70 2.18
C LEU A 33 2.06 -14.09 1.18
N ASN A 34 2.26 -14.78 0.05
CA ASN A 34 2.96 -14.18 -1.08
C ASN A 34 2.06 -13.09 -1.69
N ASN A 35 2.62 -12.28 -2.60
CA ASN A 35 1.90 -11.15 -3.16
C ASN A 35 0.63 -11.55 -3.92
N GLY A 36 0.65 -12.65 -4.65
CA GLY A 36 -0.53 -13.13 -5.37
C GLY A 36 -1.66 -13.51 -4.44
N ASP A 37 -1.36 -14.28 -3.41
CA ASP A 37 -2.34 -14.70 -2.42
C ASP A 37 -2.83 -13.51 -1.57
N LEU A 38 -1.93 -12.57 -1.26
CA LEU A 38 -2.28 -11.35 -0.53
C LEU A 38 -3.27 -10.52 -1.34
N LEU A 39 -3.02 -10.31 -2.61
CA LEU A 39 -3.92 -9.56 -3.49
C LEU A 39 -5.29 -10.24 -3.61
N ASN A 40 -5.30 -11.58 -3.74
CA ASN A 40 -6.54 -12.33 -3.80
C ASN A 40 -7.34 -12.21 -2.49
N ALA A 41 -6.68 -12.37 -1.35
CA ALA A 41 -7.33 -12.22 -0.04
C ALA A 41 -7.88 -10.80 0.15
N ALA A 42 -7.11 -9.80 -0.24
CA ALA A 42 -7.52 -8.40 -0.15
C ALA A 42 -8.77 -8.12 -1.01
N GLU A 43 -8.81 -8.63 -2.23
CA GLU A 43 -9.96 -8.44 -3.11
C GLU A 43 -11.21 -9.13 -2.59
N VAL A 44 -11.09 -10.34 -2.05
CA VAL A 44 -12.21 -11.05 -1.41
C VAL A 44 -12.74 -10.25 -0.22
N ALA A 45 -11.85 -9.61 0.55
CA ALA A 45 -12.23 -8.77 1.69
C ALA A 45 -12.66 -7.36 1.30
N THR A 46 -12.80 -7.08 0.01
CA THR A 46 -13.21 -5.77 -0.53
C THR A 46 -12.28 -4.61 -0.17
N VAL A 47 -10.99 -4.90 -0.04
CA VAL A 47 -9.97 -3.86 0.14
C VAL A 47 -9.87 -3.02 -1.13
N ASP A 48 -9.85 -1.70 -0.96
CA ASP A 48 -9.79 -0.77 -2.09
C ASP A 48 -8.37 -0.49 -2.56
N LEU A 49 -7.41 -0.48 -1.62
CA LEU A 49 -6.04 -0.08 -1.91
C LEU A 49 -5.05 -0.85 -1.05
N LEU A 50 -3.97 -1.32 -1.67
CA LEU A 50 -2.82 -1.90 -0.99
C LEU A 50 -1.69 -0.86 -0.95
N LEU A 51 -1.20 -0.53 0.24
CA LEU A 51 0.01 0.25 0.45
C LEU A 51 1.14 -0.70 0.81
N THR A 52 2.14 -0.77 -0.03
CA THR A 52 3.24 -1.74 0.11
C THR A 52 4.60 -1.08 -0.13
N THR A 53 5.64 -1.71 0.34
CA THR A 53 7.03 -1.32 0.07
C THR A 53 7.70 -2.26 -0.92
N ASP A 54 6.98 -3.25 -1.46
CA ASP A 54 7.53 -4.19 -2.43
C ASP A 54 7.56 -3.57 -3.82
N GLN A 55 8.73 -3.08 -4.22
CA GLN A 55 8.92 -2.42 -5.50
C GLN A 55 8.84 -3.36 -6.70
N LYS A 56 8.81 -4.67 -6.46
CA LYS A 56 8.78 -5.68 -7.54
C LYS A 56 7.39 -6.23 -7.81
N ILE A 57 6.38 -5.80 -7.05
CA ILE A 57 5.05 -6.40 -7.12
C ILE A 57 4.47 -6.38 -8.54
N ARG A 58 4.65 -5.28 -9.28
CA ARG A 58 4.13 -5.18 -10.67
C ARG A 58 4.84 -6.10 -11.66
N TYR A 59 6.07 -6.51 -11.35
CA TYR A 59 6.84 -7.42 -12.20
C TYR A 59 6.58 -8.89 -11.88
N GLN A 60 6.21 -9.17 -10.63
CA GLN A 60 5.97 -10.53 -10.15
C GLN A 60 4.51 -10.96 -10.28
N GLN A 61 3.59 -10.01 -10.41
CA GLN A 61 2.17 -10.29 -10.45
C GLN A 61 1.54 -9.66 -11.69
N ASN A 62 0.61 -10.38 -12.30
CA ASN A 62 -0.22 -9.81 -13.35
C ASN A 62 -1.33 -8.98 -12.68
N LEU A 63 -1.24 -7.67 -12.81
CA LEU A 63 -2.20 -6.74 -12.21
C LEU A 63 -3.37 -6.40 -13.14
N THR A 64 -3.34 -6.89 -14.37
CA THR A 64 -4.40 -6.64 -15.36
C THR A 64 -5.74 -7.18 -14.87
N GLY A 65 -6.77 -6.36 -14.92
CA GLY A 65 -8.11 -6.74 -14.51
C GLY A 65 -8.37 -6.73 -13.00
N ARG A 66 -7.38 -6.47 -12.17
CA ARG A 66 -7.59 -6.31 -10.73
C ARG A 66 -8.27 -4.98 -10.45
N LYS A 67 -9.19 -4.98 -9.50
CA LYS A 67 -9.91 -3.76 -9.07
C LYS A 67 -9.17 -3.02 -7.97
N ILE A 68 -8.32 -3.70 -7.20
CA ILE A 68 -7.58 -3.08 -6.12
C ILE A 68 -6.56 -2.08 -6.68
N ALA A 69 -6.48 -0.91 -6.05
CA ALA A 69 -5.42 0.06 -6.35
C ALA A 69 -4.16 -0.32 -5.57
N ILE A 70 -2.99 -0.04 -6.12
CA ILE A 70 -1.71 -0.34 -5.47
C ILE A 70 -0.87 0.94 -5.43
N VAL A 71 -0.38 1.27 -4.24
CA VAL A 71 0.58 2.35 -4.02
C VAL A 71 1.83 1.76 -3.40
N VAL A 72 2.96 1.96 -4.06
CA VAL A 72 4.26 1.43 -3.62
C VAL A 72 5.11 2.57 -3.10
N LEU A 73 5.64 2.42 -1.89
CA LEU A 73 6.66 3.31 -1.35
C LEU A 73 8.02 2.80 -1.81
N ALA A 74 8.66 3.53 -2.71
CA ALA A 74 9.97 3.20 -3.26
C ALA A 74 11.07 3.97 -2.54
N GLY A 75 12.30 3.49 -2.61
CA GLY A 75 13.43 4.12 -1.93
C GLY A 75 13.52 3.68 -0.49
N THR A 76 13.71 4.62 0.45
CA THR A 76 13.80 4.26 1.86
C THR A 76 12.43 4.01 2.48
N THR A 77 12.38 3.05 3.40
CA THR A 77 11.18 2.77 4.20
C THR A 77 11.34 3.21 5.66
N LYS A 78 12.44 3.88 5.98
CA LYS A 78 12.66 4.41 7.34
C LYS A 78 11.61 5.46 7.68
N TRP A 79 10.95 5.28 8.81
CA TRP A 79 9.89 6.19 9.24
C TRP A 79 10.37 7.64 9.36
N SER A 80 11.61 7.86 9.84
CA SER A 80 12.19 9.21 9.94
C SER A 80 12.23 9.96 8.61
N ARG A 81 12.26 9.23 7.49
CA ARG A 81 12.23 9.81 6.14
C ARG A 81 10.81 9.81 5.57
N VAL A 82 10.12 8.70 5.68
CA VAL A 82 8.77 8.55 5.14
C VAL A 82 7.82 9.62 5.71
N ARG A 83 7.91 9.89 7.01
CA ARG A 83 7.04 10.88 7.67
C ARG A 83 7.17 12.28 7.06
N LEU A 84 8.34 12.62 6.51
CA LEU A 84 8.56 13.92 5.88
C LEU A 84 7.80 14.08 4.56
N HIS A 85 7.36 12.98 3.98
CA HIS A 85 6.65 12.95 2.70
C HIS A 85 5.19 12.49 2.85
N HIS A 86 4.64 12.55 4.08
CA HIS A 86 3.30 12.03 4.36
C HIS A 86 2.21 12.72 3.52
N GLU A 87 2.35 14.02 3.27
CA GLU A 87 1.36 14.76 2.47
C GLU A 87 1.35 14.27 1.01
N ARG A 88 2.53 14.04 0.44
CA ARG A 88 2.66 13.52 -0.92
C ARG A 88 2.09 12.11 -1.04
N ILE A 89 2.36 11.26 -0.04
CA ILE A 89 1.81 9.91 0.00
C ILE A 89 0.30 9.97 0.11
N ALA A 90 -0.23 10.81 1.00
CA ALA A 90 -1.67 10.97 1.17
C ALA A 90 -2.34 11.46 -0.13
N ALA A 91 -1.71 12.39 -0.84
CA ALA A 91 -2.22 12.89 -2.11
C ALA A 91 -2.34 11.78 -3.16
N VAL A 92 -1.32 10.92 -3.26
CA VAL A 92 -1.33 9.79 -4.21
C VAL A 92 -2.42 8.78 -3.81
N VAL A 93 -2.54 8.45 -2.53
CA VAL A 93 -3.57 7.54 -2.04
C VAL A 93 -4.97 8.10 -2.33
N ASN A 94 -5.20 9.37 -2.02
CA ASN A 94 -6.51 9.99 -2.21
C ASN A 94 -6.89 10.12 -3.69
N ALA A 95 -5.92 10.19 -4.59
CA ALA A 95 -6.15 10.25 -6.03
C ALA A 95 -6.27 8.87 -6.69
N ALA A 96 -6.02 7.79 -5.97
CA ALA A 96 -6.04 6.45 -6.54
C ALA A 96 -7.47 6.06 -6.97
N ILE A 97 -7.54 5.40 -8.13
CA ILE A 97 -8.79 4.85 -8.66
C ILE A 97 -8.67 3.32 -8.75
N PRO A 98 -9.80 2.60 -8.84
CA PRO A 98 -9.74 1.14 -8.94
C PRO A 98 -8.81 0.67 -10.06
N GLY A 99 -7.95 -0.28 -9.75
CA GLY A 99 -7.01 -0.86 -10.69
C GLY A 99 -5.78 -0.02 -10.99
N SER A 100 -5.63 1.15 -10.37
CA SER A 100 -4.46 2.02 -10.59
C SER A 100 -3.22 1.48 -9.88
N TYR A 101 -2.06 1.87 -10.39
CA TYR A 101 -0.75 1.57 -9.81
C TYR A 101 0.06 2.87 -9.74
N ALA A 102 0.61 3.18 -8.60
CA ALA A 102 1.45 4.36 -8.43
C ALA A 102 2.63 4.05 -7.51
N GLU A 103 3.74 4.71 -7.76
CA GLU A 103 4.92 4.66 -6.88
C GLU A 103 5.18 6.04 -6.31
N VAL A 104 5.54 6.07 -5.03
CA VAL A 104 6.01 7.30 -4.37
C VAL A 104 7.45 7.07 -3.95
N ALA A 105 8.37 7.77 -4.60
CA ALA A 105 9.79 7.66 -4.28
C ALA A 105 10.12 8.48 -3.04
N ILE A 106 10.69 7.83 -2.02
CA ILE A 106 11.10 8.46 -0.77
C ILE A 106 12.63 8.54 -0.78
N PRO A 107 13.22 9.75 -0.83
CA PRO A 107 14.67 9.90 -0.85
C PRO A 107 15.32 9.33 0.41
N PHE A 108 16.53 8.81 0.24
CA PHE A 108 17.33 8.33 1.38
C PHE A 108 17.91 9.48 2.22
N ASP A 109 18.02 10.66 1.64
CA ASP A 109 18.59 11.85 2.29
C ASP A 109 17.51 12.82 2.76
#